data_86d8971348f02ebf9492b7f81cc81544
#
_entry.id   86d8971348f02ebf9492b7f81cc81544
#
_cell.length_a   1.000
_cell.length_b   1.000
_cell.length_c   1.000
_cell.angle_alpha   90.00
_cell.angle_beta   90.00
_cell.angle_gamma   90.00
#
_symmetry.space_group_name_H-M   'P 1'
#
loop_
_entity.id
_entity.type
_entity.pdbx_description
1 polymer ?
#
loop_
_entity_poly.entity_id
_entity_poly.type
_entity_poly.pdbx_seq_one_letter_code
_entity_poly.pdbx_strand_id
1 'polypeptide(L)'
;MDINAELIIVSKLIVSFLLGGFIGLDREKHGQDAGIRTYAAVCIGATLFTAITAHLVNNPADTSRVIANIVTGVGFLGAGIIYRNSTAGTSHGLTTAATVWCTSAVGVAVGLDMFIIAII
;
A
#
# COMPACT_ATOMS: atom_id res chain seq x y z
N MET A 1 -5.77 22.97 -6.39
CA MET A 1 -4.40 22.48 -6.15
C MET A 1 -3.51 23.04 -7.25
N ASP A 2 -2.32 23.50 -6.90
CA ASP A 2 -1.44 24.03 -7.91
C ASP A 2 -0.69 22.89 -8.64
N ILE A 3 -0.16 23.21 -9.80
CA ILE A 3 0.48 22.21 -10.67
C ILE A 3 1.75 21.61 -10.04
N ASN A 4 2.44 22.39 -9.21
CA ASN A 4 3.62 21.89 -8.50
C ASN A 4 3.27 20.83 -7.48
N ALA A 5 2.17 21.01 -6.74
CA ALA A 5 1.68 20.02 -5.79
C ALA A 5 1.25 18.74 -6.51
N GLU A 6 0.60 18.86 -7.66
CA GLU A 6 0.23 17.69 -8.47
C GLU A 6 1.46 16.94 -8.96
N LEU A 7 2.49 17.65 -9.41
CA LEU A 7 3.73 17.02 -9.87
C LEU A 7 4.45 16.28 -8.73
N ILE A 8 4.42 16.84 -7.53
CA ILE A 8 4.98 16.17 -6.34
C ILE A 8 4.23 14.86 -6.09
N ILE A 9 2.91 14.88 -6.12
CA ILE A 9 2.10 13.67 -5.91
C ILE A 9 2.37 12.65 -7.01
N VAL A 10 2.48 13.08 -8.27
CA VAL A 10 2.80 12.18 -9.38
C VAL A 10 4.16 11.50 -9.16
N SER A 11 5.16 12.25 -8.70
CA SER A 11 6.47 11.65 -8.41
C SER A 11 6.40 10.60 -7.30
N LYS A 12 5.60 10.85 -6.26
CA LYS A 12 5.35 9.87 -5.20
C LYS A 12 4.65 8.62 -5.72
N LEU A 13 3.69 8.79 -6.63
CA LEU A 13 3.01 7.65 -7.24
C LEU A 13 3.96 6.79 -8.06
N ILE A 14 4.90 7.41 -8.78
CA ILE A 14 5.93 6.67 -9.53
C ILE A 14 6.80 5.86 -8.56
N VAL A 15 7.27 6.48 -7.48
CA VAL A 15 8.08 5.80 -6.47
C VAL A 15 7.30 4.63 -5.84
N SER A 16 6.04 4.84 -5.49
CA SER A 16 5.23 3.79 -4.89
C SER A 16 4.92 2.66 -5.87
N PHE A 17 4.73 2.98 -7.14
CA PHE A 17 4.59 1.97 -8.19
C PHE A 17 5.83 1.09 -8.28
N LEU A 18 7.02 1.71 -8.27
CA LEU A 18 8.28 0.97 -8.34
C LEU A 18 8.48 0.10 -7.10
N LEU A 19 8.23 0.63 -5.91
CA LEU A 19 8.41 -0.14 -4.67
C LEU A 19 7.39 -1.28 -4.57
N GLY A 20 6.12 -1.00 -4.79
CA GLY A 20 5.08 -2.01 -4.77
C GLY A 20 5.25 -3.05 -5.86
N GLY A 21 5.61 -2.61 -7.07
CA GLY A 21 5.90 -3.48 -8.19
C GLY A 21 7.09 -4.40 -7.92
N PHE A 22 8.14 -3.88 -7.31
CA PHE A 22 9.31 -4.66 -6.94
C PHE A 22 8.96 -5.76 -5.93
N ILE A 23 8.20 -5.41 -4.89
CA ILE A 23 7.72 -6.39 -3.91
C ILE A 23 6.86 -7.44 -4.59
N GLY A 24 5.93 -7.00 -5.44
CA GLY A 24 5.03 -7.90 -6.15
C GLY A 24 5.74 -8.80 -7.14
N LEU A 25 6.78 -8.30 -7.80
CA LEU A 25 7.58 -9.10 -8.71
C LEU A 25 8.29 -10.24 -7.98
N ASP A 26 8.88 -9.95 -6.84
CA ASP A 26 9.52 -10.96 -6.00
C ASP A 26 8.51 -12.03 -5.57
N ARG A 27 7.34 -11.64 -5.11
CA ARG A 27 6.28 -12.55 -4.70
C ARG A 27 5.76 -13.39 -5.86
N GLU A 28 5.60 -12.78 -7.03
CA GLU A 28 5.13 -13.47 -8.22
C GLU A 28 6.14 -14.53 -8.69
N LYS A 29 7.44 -14.23 -8.64
CA LYS A 29 8.50 -15.18 -8.97
C LYS A 29 8.52 -16.40 -8.06
N HIS A 30 8.07 -16.24 -6.81
CA HIS A 30 8.00 -17.34 -5.84
C HIS A 30 6.66 -18.08 -5.84
N GLY A 31 5.80 -17.80 -6.84
CA GLY A 31 4.52 -18.50 -7.00
C GLY A 31 3.48 -18.15 -5.93
N GLN A 32 3.58 -16.98 -5.32
CA GLN A 32 2.64 -16.55 -4.30
C GLN A 32 1.32 -16.08 -4.91
N ASP A 33 0.25 -16.04 -4.10
CA ASP A 33 -1.11 -15.77 -4.56
C ASP A 33 -1.29 -14.34 -5.09
N ALA A 34 -0.60 -13.36 -4.51
CA ALA A 34 -0.66 -11.98 -4.96
C ALA A 34 0.64 -11.64 -5.70
N GLY A 35 0.53 -10.95 -6.82
CA GLY A 35 1.65 -10.57 -7.68
C GLY A 35 1.78 -9.06 -7.85
N ILE A 36 2.46 -8.67 -8.93
CA ILE A 36 2.81 -7.28 -9.22
C ILE A 36 1.60 -6.35 -9.15
N ARG A 37 0.49 -6.74 -9.77
CA ARG A 37 -0.70 -5.88 -9.84
C ARG A 37 -1.26 -5.55 -8.46
N THR A 38 -1.36 -6.56 -7.60
CA THR A 38 -1.93 -6.40 -6.27
C THR A 38 -1.04 -5.49 -5.41
N TYR A 39 0.25 -5.79 -5.35
CA TYR A 39 1.19 -5.02 -4.52
C TYR A 39 1.35 -3.59 -5.03
N ALA A 40 1.46 -3.41 -6.34
CA ALA A 40 1.54 -2.06 -6.92
C ALA A 40 0.28 -1.26 -6.64
N ALA A 41 -0.89 -1.84 -6.83
CA ALA A 41 -2.17 -1.16 -6.59
C ALA A 41 -2.33 -0.76 -5.12
N VAL A 42 -2.00 -1.65 -4.20
CA VAL A 42 -2.08 -1.36 -2.76
C VAL A 42 -1.12 -0.21 -2.39
N CYS A 43 0.10 -0.27 -2.88
CA CYS A 43 1.10 0.76 -2.59
C CYS A 43 0.70 2.13 -3.17
N ILE A 44 0.29 2.17 -4.44
CA ILE A 44 -0.16 3.39 -5.11
C ILE A 44 -1.38 3.98 -4.40
N GLY A 45 -2.37 3.16 -4.09
CA GLY A 45 -3.59 3.62 -3.43
C GLY A 45 -3.30 4.23 -2.07
N ALA A 46 -2.49 3.55 -1.26
CA ALA A 46 -2.10 4.06 0.05
C ALA A 46 -1.34 5.39 -0.06
N THR A 47 -0.43 5.50 -1.04
CA THR A 47 0.31 6.72 -1.30
C THR A 47 -0.61 7.86 -1.71
N LEU A 48 -1.53 7.60 -2.63
CA LEU A 48 -2.42 8.63 -3.17
C LEU A 48 -3.36 9.18 -2.10
N PHE A 49 -4.04 8.32 -1.35
CA PHE A 49 -4.92 8.77 -0.27
C PHE A 49 -4.18 9.59 0.77
N THR A 50 -3.00 9.12 1.16
CA THR A 50 -2.18 9.82 2.16
C THR A 50 -1.68 11.15 1.64
N ALA A 51 -1.14 11.19 0.42
CA ALA A 51 -0.57 12.40 -0.17
C ALA A 51 -1.63 13.47 -0.42
N ILE A 52 -2.79 13.09 -0.95
CA ILE A 52 -3.89 14.04 -1.18
C ILE A 52 -4.30 14.69 0.14
N THR A 53 -4.51 13.88 1.18
CA THR A 53 -4.94 14.40 2.47
C THR A 53 -3.87 15.30 3.09
N ALA A 54 -2.61 14.89 3.04
CA ALA A 54 -1.51 15.67 3.60
C ALA A 54 -1.33 17.01 2.90
N HIS A 55 -1.51 17.06 1.58
CA HIS A 55 -1.30 18.28 0.80
C HIS A 55 -2.53 19.20 0.75
N LEU A 56 -3.74 18.62 0.63
CA LEU A 56 -4.96 19.44 0.50
C LEU A 56 -5.50 19.90 1.83
N VAL A 57 -5.57 19.00 2.78
CA VAL A 57 -6.20 19.30 4.08
C VAL A 57 -5.18 19.89 5.04
N ASN A 58 -3.94 19.41 4.96
CA ASN A 58 -2.82 19.87 5.79
C ASN A 58 -3.17 19.89 7.29
N ASN A 59 -3.94 18.90 7.72
CA ASN A 59 -4.35 18.72 9.10
C ASN A 59 -3.91 17.34 9.57
N PRO A 60 -2.99 17.24 10.55
CA PRO A 60 -2.50 15.95 11.02
C PRO A 60 -3.61 15.02 11.52
N ALA A 61 -4.66 15.54 12.14
CA ALA A 61 -5.77 14.72 12.62
C ALA A 61 -6.52 14.05 11.47
N ASP A 62 -6.78 14.77 10.39
CA ASP A 62 -7.47 14.22 9.22
C ASP A 62 -6.60 13.24 8.46
N THR A 63 -5.31 13.53 8.34
CA THR A 63 -4.34 12.60 7.74
C THR A 63 -4.30 11.30 8.55
N SER A 64 -4.27 11.39 9.89
CA SER A 64 -4.30 10.20 10.75
C SER A 64 -5.56 9.37 10.56
N ARG A 65 -6.70 10.00 10.34
CA ARG A 65 -7.96 9.28 10.08
C ARG A 65 -7.88 8.50 8.78
N VAL A 66 -7.36 9.12 7.73
CA VAL A 66 -7.20 8.44 6.43
C VAL A 66 -6.26 7.25 6.56
N ILE A 67 -5.13 7.42 7.25
CA ILE A 67 -4.17 6.34 7.48
C ILE A 67 -4.82 5.20 8.27
N ALA A 68 -5.58 5.51 9.32
CA ALA A 68 -6.30 4.50 10.09
C ALA A 68 -7.28 3.71 9.22
N ASN A 69 -7.97 4.38 8.31
CA ASN A 69 -8.89 3.72 7.38
C ASN A 69 -8.17 2.90 6.30
N ILE A 70 -6.97 3.31 5.89
CA ILE A 70 -6.14 2.50 5.00
C ILE A 70 -5.77 1.19 5.69
N VAL A 71 -5.31 1.26 6.93
CA VAL A 71 -4.94 0.08 7.72
C VAL A 71 -6.12 -0.90 7.82
N THR A 72 -7.29 -0.40 8.14
CA THR A 72 -8.52 -1.21 8.23
C THR A 72 -8.93 -1.76 6.87
N GLY A 73 -8.91 -0.94 5.83
CA GLY A 73 -9.32 -1.34 4.49
C GLY A 73 -8.43 -2.43 3.89
N VAL A 74 -7.13 -2.30 4.08
CA VAL A 74 -6.18 -3.32 3.62
C VAL A 74 -6.30 -4.59 4.46
N GLY A 75 -6.66 -4.46 5.74
CA GLY A 75 -7.00 -5.60 6.58
C GLY A 75 -8.16 -6.41 6.00
N PHE A 76 -9.16 -5.74 5.42
CA PHE A 76 -10.27 -6.41 4.73
C PHE A 76 -9.76 -7.20 3.50
N LEU A 77 -8.86 -6.62 2.71
CA LEU A 77 -8.23 -7.32 1.59
C LEU A 77 -7.44 -8.53 2.07
N GLY A 78 -6.69 -8.37 3.16
CA GLY A 78 -5.94 -9.46 3.77
C GLY A 78 -6.83 -10.59 4.23
N ALA A 79 -7.94 -10.27 4.88
CA ALA A 79 -8.93 -11.26 5.29
C ALA A 79 -9.49 -12.00 4.08
N GLY A 80 -9.75 -11.30 2.98
CA GLY A 80 -10.21 -11.90 1.73
C GLY A 80 -9.19 -12.86 1.14
N ILE A 81 -7.92 -12.51 1.17
CA ILE A 81 -6.84 -13.38 0.70
C ILE A 81 -6.80 -14.68 1.52
N ILE A 82 -6.86 -14.58 2.83
CA ILE A 82 -6.84 -15.74 3.73
C ILE A 82 -8.09 -16.61 3.51
N TYR A 83 -9.26 -16.01 3.47
CA TYR A 83 -10.52 -16.72 3.27
C TYR A 83 -10.54 -17.48 1.96
N ARG A 84 -10.13 -16.81 0.87
CA ARG A 84 -10.17 -17.39 -0.48
C ARG A 84 -9.23 -18.58 -0.64
N ASN A 85 -8.09 -18.57 0.06
CA ASN A 85 -7.05 -19.58 -0.04
C ASN A 85 -7.12 -20.62 1.06
N SER A 86 -8.14 -20.57 1.92
CA SER A 86 -8.34 -21.57 2.98
C SER A 86 -8.98 -22.83 2.40
N THR A 87 -8.40 -23.97 2.73
CA THR A 87 -8.99 -25.29 2.46
C THR A 87 -9.25 -26.01 3.79
N ALA A 88 -10.06 -27.06 3.76
CA ALA A 88 -10.44 -27.78 4.97
C ALA A 88 -9.19 -28.21 5.76
N GLY A 89 -9.05 -27.71 6.98
CA GLY A 89 -7.97 -28.04 7.89
C GLY A 89 -6.67 -27.27 7.71
N THR A 90 -6.55 -26.43 6.64
CA THR A 90 -5.37 -25.60 6.39
C THR A 90 -5.75 -24.18 6.02
N SER A 91 -5.00 -23.23 6.55
CA SER A 91 -5.16 -21.82 6.20
C SER A 91 -3.95 -21.40 5.39
N HIS A 92 -4.20 -20.94 4.15
CA HIS A 92 -3.18 -20.42 3.25
C HIS A 92 -3.35 -18.92 3.07
N GLY A 93 -2.26 -18.25 2.70
CA GLY A 93 -2.30 -16.83 2.38
C GLY A 93 -2.05 -15.89 3.55
N LEU A 94 -1.75 -16.40 4.75
CA LEU A 94 -1.46 -15.55 5.91
C LEU A 94 -0.24 -14.66 5.65
N THR A 95 0.84 -15.24 5.13
CA THR A 95 2.06 -14.48 4.81
C THR A 95 1.79 -13.47 3.69
N THR A 96 1.04 -13.86 2.66
CA THR A 96 0.65 -12.95 1.58
C THR A 96 -0.20 -11.80 2.12
N ALA A 97 -1.17 -12.09 2.96
CA ALA A 97 -1.99 -11.05 3.60
C ALA A 97 -1.13 -10.09 4.43
N ALA A 98 -0.20 -10.62 5.20
CA ALA A 98 0.70 -9.80 6.01
C ALA A 98 1.60 -8.92 5.15
N THR A 99 2.15 -9.45 4.05
CA THR A 99 3.01 -8.67 3.15
C THR A 99 2.22 -7.62 2.38
N VAL A 100 0.98 -7.90 1.97
CA VAL A 100 0.10 -6.90 1.36
C VAL A 100 -0.18 -5.77 2.37
N TRP A 101 -0.45 -6.12 3.60
CA TRP A 101 -0.69 -5.16 4.68
C TRP A 101 0.54 -4.28 4.93
N CYS A 102 1.74 -4.87 4.99
CA CYS A 102 3.00 -4.13 5.11
C CYS A 102 3.27 -3.23 3.89
N THR A 103 2.89 -3.67 2.69
CA THR A 103 3.05 -2.87 1.47
C THR A 103 2.20 -1.60 1.54
N SER A 104 1.03 -1.65 2.17
CA SER A 104 0.24 -0.43 2.39
C SER A 104 0.98 0.56 3.28
N ALA A 105 1.72 0.08 4.28
CA ALA A 105 2.55 0.94 5.13
C ALA A 105 3.67 1.62 4.35
N VAL A 106 4.28 0.90 3.40
CA VAL A 106 5.26 1.49 2.47
C VAL A 106 4.62 2.63 1.68
N GLY A 107 3.43 2.42 1.16
CA GLY A 107 2.70 3.46 0.43
C GLY A 107 2.37 4.68 1.28
N VAL A 108 1.94 4.47 2.53
CA VAL A 108 1.70 5.57 3.47
C VAL A 108 2.99 6.36 3.72
N ALA A 109 4.10 5.66 3.93
CA ALA A 109 5.40 6.30 4.15
C ALA A 109 5.81 7.18 2.96
N VAL A 110 5.65 6.68 1.74
CA VAL A 110 5.91 7.47 0.53
C VAL A 110 5.00 8.70 0.48
N GLY A 111 3.73 8.54 0.80
CA GLY A 111 2.77 9.65 0.83
C GLY A 111 3.17 10.76 1.81
N LEU A 112 3.84 10.41 2.89
CA LEU A 112 4.32 11.34 3.92
C LEU A 112 5.77 11.80 3.72
N ASP A 113 6.37 11.53 2.56
CA ASP A 113 7.78 11.86 2.26
C ASP A 113 8.80 11.13 3.14
N MET A 114 8.42 10.00 3.72
CA MET A 114 9.29 9.19 4.57
C MET A 114 9.98 8.10 3.74
N PHE A 115 10.78 8.53 2.76
CA PHE A 115 11.36 7.62 1.76
C PHE A 115 12.36 6.62 2.35
N ILE A 116 13.12 7.02 3.37
CA ILE A 116 14.08 6.12 4.03
C ILE A 116 13.34 4.95 4.67
N ILE A 117 12.26 5.24 5.38
CA ILE A 117 11.42 4.21 6.02
C ILE A 117 10.77 3.32 4.95
N ALA A 118 10.30 3.92 3.86
CA ALA A 118 9.64 3.17 2.80
C ALA A 118 10.57 2.14 2.12
N ILE A 119 11.87 2.43 2.04
CA ILE A 119 12.84 1.55 1.38
C ILE A 119 13.27 0.39 2.28
N ILE A 120 13.29 0.59 3.58
CA ILE A 120 13.69 -0.45 4.55
C ILE A 120 12.59 -1.50 4.69
#